data_d589a5591f0bae909e021f3bd04e5903
#
_entry.id   d589a5591f0bae909e021f3bd04e5903
#
_cell.length_a   1.000
_cell.length_b   1.000
_cell.length_c   1.000
_cell.angle_alpha   90.00
_cell.angle_beta   90.00
_cell.angle_gamma   90.00
#
_symmetry.space_group_name_H-M   'P 1'
#
loop_
_entity.id
_entity.type
_entity.pdbx_description
1 polymer ?
#
loop_
_entity_poly.entity_id
_entity_poly.type
_entity_poly.pdbx_seq_one_letter_code
_entity_poly.pdbx_strand_id
1 'polypeptide(L)'
;MVHRQNLPKTASVAQDEGEGRLNAPSAERNLPAILTLVKRFAPRRGWALEIASGTGQHIVSLAAAVPELIWQPSDVDPSRLKSIKIWINEKKRDNVEPPILLDATETGWSKVNTQYDLIFLSKLLHLVSHEEK
;
A
#
# COMPACT_ATOMS: atom_id res chain seq x y z
N MET A 1 -0.63 0.22 -25.10
CA MET A 1 -1.13 -0.56 -24.26
C MET A 1 -1.51 -1.98 -24.53
N VAL A 2 -1.30 -2.41 -25.74
CA VAL A 2 -1.60 -3.78 -26.14
C VAL A 2 -0.75 -4.79 -25.40
N HIS A 3 0.49 -4.44 -25.10
CA HIS A 3 1.40 -5.35 -24.43
C HIS A 3 0.95 -5.78 -23.03
N ARG A 4 -0.02 -5.06 -22.44
CA ARG A 4 -0.56 -5.51 -21.14
C ARG A 4 -1.32 -6.81 -21.24
N GLN A 5 -1.81 -7.12 -22.42
CA GLN A 5 -2.55 -8.36 -22.61
C GLN A 5 -1.68 -9.60 -22.51
N ASN A 6 -0.37 -9.40 -22.59
CA ASN A 6 0.59 -10.50 -22.52
C ASN A 6 1.07 -10.79 -21.11
N LEU A 7 0.61 -10.01 -20.12
CA LEU A 7 1.01 -10.25 -18.74
C LEU A 7 0.33 -11.49 -18.19
N PRO A 8 1.06 -12.29 -17.39
CA PRO A 8 0.45 -13.46 -16.77
C PRO A 8 -0.71 -13.06 -15.87
N LYS A 9 -1.72 -13.91 -15.82
CA LYS A 9 -2.86 -13.65 -14.95
C LYS A 9 -2.47 -13.67 -13.48
N THR A 10 -1.38 -14.33 -13.15
CA THR A 10 -0.89 -14.40 -11.78
C THR A 10 -0.10 -13.15 -11.37
N ALA A 11 0.26 -12.33 -12.32
CA ALA A 11 0.97 -11.09 -12.02
C ALA A 11 0.07 -10.13 -11.25
N SER A 12 0.69 -9.30 -10.42
CA SER A 12 -0.03 -8.29 -9.67
C SER A 12 -0.33 -7.11 -10.59
N VAL A 13 -1.39 -7.24 -11.38
CA VAL A 13 -1.81 -6.23 -12.33
C VAL A 13 -2.97 -5.45 -11.75
N ALA A 14 -2.79 -4.13 -11.64
CA ALA A 14 -3.86 -3.27 -11.20
C ALA A 14 -4.84 -3.03 -12.34
N GLN A 15 -6.11 -3.10 -12.02
CA GLN A 15 -7.19 -2.90 -12.98
C GLN A 15 -7.97 -1.66 -12.61
N ASP A 16 -8.30 -0.85 -13.61
CA ASP A 16 -9.11 0.35 -13.39
C ASP A 16 -10.58 -0.05 -13.31
N GLU A 17 -11.20 0.27 -12.20
CA GLU A 17 -12.62 -0.01 -11.97
C GLU A 17 -13.49 1.23 -12.24
N GLY A 18 -12.98 2.17 -13.00
CA GLY A 18 -13.67 3.42 -13.28
C GLY A 18 -13.18 4.55 -12.40
N GLU A 19 -13.17 5.76 -12.95
CA GLU A 19 -12.79 6.97 -12.23
C GLU A 19 -11.39 6.95 -11.62
N GLY A 20 -10.56 5.98 -11.98
CA GLY A 20 -9.19 5.91 -11.50
C GLY A 20 -8.97 5.02 -10.29
N ARG A 21 -10.01 4.41 -9.75
CA ARG A 21 -9.84 3.42 -8.69
C ARG A 21 -9.27 2.13 -9.29
N LEU A 22 -8.17 1.67 -8.73
CA LEU A 22 -7.50 0.46 -9.20
C LEU A 22 -7.74 -0.69 -8.24
N ASN A 23 -7.77 -1.90 -8.77
CA ASN A 23 -7.93 -3.10 -7.99
C ASN A 23 -6.90 -4.14 -8.42
N ALA A 24 -6.23 -4.74 -7.46
CA ALA A 24 -5.26 -5.79 -7.72
C ALA A 24 -5.69 -7.05 -6.99
N PRO A 25 -6.11 -8.10 -7.71
CA PRO A 25 -6.58 -9.34 -7.05
C PRO A 25 -5.54 -9.97 -6.13
N SER A 26 -4.25 -9.85 -6.44
CA SER A 26 -3.21 -10.38 -5.57
C SER A 26 -3.19 -9.66 -4.22
N ALA A 27 -3.57 -8.38 -4.19
CA ALA A 27 -3.64 -7.63 -2.94
C ALA A 27 -4.71 -8.22 -2.02
N GLU A 28 -5.84 -8.60 -2.57
CA GLU A 28 -6.89 -9.23 -1.79
C GLU A 28 -6.45 -10.57 -1.21
N ARG A 29 -5.75 -11.36 -2.00
CA ARG A 29 -5.30 -12.68 -1.55
C ARG A 29 -4.28 -12.57 -0.42
N ASN A 30 -3.45 -11.56 -0.45
CA ASN A 30 -2.36 -11.40 0.52
C ASN A 30 -2.80 -10.67 1.79
N LEU A 31 -3.95 -10.05 1.76
CA LEU A 31 -4.38 -9.18 2.86
C LEU A 31 -4.46 -9.89 4.22
N PRO A 32 -5.03 -11.09 4.34
CA PRO A 32 -5.12 -11.73 5.66
C PRO A 32 -3.76 -11.95 6.31
N ALA A 33 -2.76 -12.40 5.53
CA ALA A 33 -1.42 -12.61 6.05
C ALA A 33 -0.77 -11.29 6.45
N ILE A 34 -0.97 -10.25 5.65
CA ILE A 34 -0.42 -8.93 5.93
C ILE A 34 -1.04 -8.35 7.20
N LEU A 35 -2.34 -8.47 7.38
CA LEU A 35 -3.02 -8.01 8.58
C LEU A 35 -2.50 -8.71 9.82
N THR A 36 -2.27 -10.01 9.75
CA THR A 36 -1.72 -10.76 10.86
C THR A 36 -0.35 -10.23 11.27
N LEU A 37 0.53 -10.02 10.28
CA LEU A 37 1.87 -9.51 10.55
C LEU A 37 1.84 -8.10 11.13
N VAL A 38 1.04 -7.23 10.55
CA VAL A 38 0.97 -5.85 11.02
C VAL A 38 0.44 -5.77 12.43
N LYS A 39 -0.61 -6.52 12.75
CA LYS A 39 -1.16 -6.54 14.10
C LYS A 39 -0.14 -7.02 15.12
N ARG A 40 0.71 -7.97 14.72
CA ARG A 40 1.71 -8.52 15.62
C ARG A 40 2.82 -7.52 15.93
N PHE A 41 3.23 -6.72 14.94
CA PHE A 41 4.41 -5.85 15.09
C PHE A 41 4.05 -4.37 15.23
N ALA A 42 2.80 -3.99 15.06
CA ALA A 42 2.40 -2.59 15.13
C ALA A 42 2.57 -2.04 16.54
N PRO A 43 3.07 -0.80 16.68
CA PRO A 43 3.06 -0.15 17.97
C PRO A 43 1.64 0.16 18.41
N ARG A 44 1.46 0.50 19.68
CA ARG A 44 0.13 0.78 20.22
C ARG A 44 -0.52 2.00 19.59
N ARG A 45 0.30 2.99 19.26
CA ARG A 45 -0.15 4.22 18.61
C ARG A 45 1.04 4.85 17.93
N GLY A 46 0.77 5.81 17.08
CA GLY A 46 1.80 6.55 16.39
C GLY A 46 1.51 6.65 14.90
N TRP A 47 2.57 6.83 14.12
CA TRP A 47 2.48 7.02 12.69
C TRP A 47 3.07 5.83 11.95
N ALA A 48 2.36 5.37 10.94
CA ALA A 48 2.81 4.26 10.11
C ALA A 48 2.90 4.72 8.65
N LEU A 49 4.00 4.37 8.01
CA LEU A 49 4.22 4.67 6.60
C LEU A 49 4.13 3.38 5.81
N GLU A 50 3.28 3.36 4.80
CA GLU A 50 3.28 2.28 3.83
C GLU A 50 3.99 2.75 2.57
N ILE A 51 5.05 2.06 2.19
CA ILE A 51 5.80 2.34 0.98
C ILE A 51 5.22 1.52 -0.15
N ALA A 52 5.09 2.12 -1.33
CA ALA A 52 4.53 1.45 -2.50
C ALA A 52 3.13 0.90 -2.20
N SER A 53 2.25 1.79 -1.78
CA SER A 53 0.89 1.42 -1.38
C SER A 53 0.06 0.84 -2.52
N GLY A 54 0.50 1.04 -3.75
CA GLY A 54 -0.14 0.44 -4.91
C GLY A 54 -1.53 1.00 -5.14
N THR A 55 -2.53 0.11 -5.17
CA THR A 55 -3.90 0.52 -5.47
C THR A 55 -4.57 1.24 -4.31
N GLY A 56 -4.13 1.02 -3.08
CA GLY A 56 -4.76 1.56 -1.88
C GLY A 56 -5.62 0.56 -1.13
N GLN A 57 -5.74 -0.66 -1.64
CA GLN A 57 -6.58 -1.68 -1.01
C GLN A 57 -6.07 -2.08 0.37
N HIS A 58 -4.77 -2.26 0.52
CA HIS A 58 -4.20 -2.67 1.80
C HIS A 58 -4.34 -1.58 2.85
N ILE A 59 -4.03 -0.34 2.49
CA ILE A 59 -3.97 0.74 3.48
C ILE A 59 -5.34 0.98 4.13
N VAL A 60 -6.43 0.89 3.37
CA VAL A 60 -7.76 1.10 3.94
C VAL A 60 -8.15 -0.02 4.89
N SER A 61 -7.69 -1.24 4.63
CA SER A 61 -7.94 -2.37 5.51
C SER A 61 -7.05 -2.34 6.74
N LEU A 62 -5.79 -1.94 6.58
CA LEU A 62 -4.86 -1.79 7.68
C LEU A 62 -5.34 -0.71 8.64
N ALA A 63 -5.83 0.40 8.11
CA ALA A 63 -6.33 1.48 8.92
C ALA A 63 -7.54 1.06 9.76
N ALA A 64 -8.39 0.23 9.19
CA ALA A 64 -9.55 -0.30 9.92
C ALA A 64 -9.13 -1.29 11.01
N ALA A 65 -8.11 -2.10 10.72
CA ALA A 65 -7.67 -3.14 11.63
C ALA A 65 -6.83 -2.59 12.79
N VAL A 66 -6.11 -1.50 12.56
CA VAL A 66 -5.27 -0.87 13.58
C VAL A 66 -5.61 0.61 13.63
N PRO A 67 -6.75 0.94 14.23
CA PRO A 67 -7.25 2.33 14.22
C PRO A 67 -6.46 3.28 15.11
N GLU A 68 -5.59 2.77 15.96
CA GLU A 68 -4.76 3.61 16.84
C GLU A 68 -3.60 4.26 16.12
N LEU A 69 -3.26 3.79 14.92
CA LEU A 69 -2.20 4.38 14.12
C LEU A 69 -2.76 5.37 13.12
N ILE A 70 -1.96 6.37 12.80
CA ILE A 70 -2.23 7.25 11.67
C ILE A 70 -1.40 6.73 10.50
N TRP A 71 -2.05 6.42 9.42
CA TRP A 71 -1.43 5.75 8.28
C TRP A 71 -1.11 6.73 7.17
N GLN A 72 0.13 6.68 6.68
CA GLN A 72 0.60 7.49 5.57
C GLN A 72 0.87 6.59 4.38
N PRO A 73 -0.01 6.56 3.39
CA PRO A 73 0.28 5.82 2.16
C PRO A 73 1.21 6.61 1.26
N SER A 74 1.96 5.89 0.43
CA SER A 74 2.88 6.51 -0.51
C SER A 74 3.07 5.62 -1.73
N ASP A 75 3.42 6.23 -2.86
CA ASP A 75 3.77 5.49 -4.06
C ASP A 75 4.59 6.40 -4.97
N VAL A 76 5.25 5.82 -5.96
CA VAL A 76 6.04 6.58 -6.94
C VAL A 76 5.22 6.92 -8.18
N ASP A 77 4.07 6.31 -8.35
CA ASP A 77 3.24 6.42 -9.56
C ASP A 77 2.03 7.32 -9.29
N PRO A 78 1.90 8.45 -10.00
CA PRO A 78 0.75 9.34 -9.80
C PRO A 78 -0.61 8.67 -9.99
N SER A 79 -0.72 7.68 -10.87
CA SER A 79 -1.99 6.98 -11.06
C SER A 79 -2.34 6.15 -9.82
N ARG A 80 -1.34 5.64 -9.11
CA ARG A 80 -1.56 4.94 -7.86
C ARG A 80 -2.01 5.90 -6.76
N LEU A 81 -1.42 7.09 -6.71
CA LEU A 81 -1.83 8.09 -5.73
C LEU A 81 -3.30 8.44 -5.92
N LYS A 82 -3.75 8.55 -7.15
CA LYS A 82 -5.16 8.82 -7.45
C LYS A 82 -6.04 7.67 -6.93
N SER A 83 -5.65 6.44 -7.21
CA SER A 83 -6.39 5.26 -6.75
C SER A 83 -6.46 5.21 -5.23
N ILE A 84 -5.35 5.48 -4.56
CA ILE A 84 -5.30 5.47 -3.10
C ILE A 84 -6.31 6.48 -2.53
N LYS A 85 -6.34 7.69 -3.09
CA LYS A 85 -7.29 8.71 -2.65
C LYS A 85 -8.73 8.24 -2.77
N ILE A 86 -9.05 7.57 -3.87
CA ILE A 86 -10.40 7.08 -4.11
C ILE A 86 -10.77 6.01 -3.09
N TRP A 87 -9.85 5.06 -2.84
CA TRP A 87 -10.09 4.02 -1.84
C TRP A 87 -10.31 4.62 -0.45
N ILE A 88 -9.48 5.59 -0.04
CA ILE A 88 -9.62 6.26 1.25
C ILE A 88 -10.99 6.92 1.36
N ASN A 89 -11.38 7.62 0.32
CA ASN A 89 -12.62 8.36 0.31
C ASN A 89 -13.84 7.43 0.37
N GLU A 90 -13.80 6.35 -0.40
CA GLU A 90 -14.91 5.39 -0.42
C GLU A 90 -15.07 4.66 0.91
N LYS A 91 -13.97 4.33 1.55
CA LYS A 91 -14.01 3.60 2.82
C LYS A 91 -14.10 4.53 4.03
N LYS A 92 -14.00 5.84 3.80
CA LYS A 92 -14.15 6.86 4.87
C LYS A 92 -13.23 6.61 6.06
N ARG A 93 -11.94 6.40 5.76
CA ARG A 93 -10.94 6.15 6.81
C ARG A 93 -10.40 7.47 7.33
N ASP A 94 -10.69 7.77 8.58
CA ASP A 94 -10.26 9.02 9.22
C ASP A 94 -8.80 9.01 9.62
N ASN A 95 -8.23 7.83 9.79
CA ASN A 95 -6.84 7.69 10.24
C ASN A 95 -5.87 7.42 9.10
N VAL A 96 -6.22 7.82 7.87
CA VAL A 96 -5.34 7.71 6.72
C VAL A 96 -5.12 9.10 6.14
N GLU A 97 -3.85 9.50 6.07
CA GLU A 97 -3.47 10.78 5.49
C GLU A 97 -3.54 10.72 3.95
N PRO A 98 -3.65 11.87 3.29
CA PRO A 98 -3.56 11.88 1.83
C PRO A 98 -2.25 11.26 1.37
N PRO A 99 -2.28 10.46 0.27
CA PRO A 99 -1.06 9.79 -0.17
C PRO A 99 -0.02 10.78 -0.66
N ILE A 100 1.26 10.40 -0.50
CA ILE A 100 2.38 11.22 -0.93
C ILE A 100 3.19 10.49 -1.99
N LEU A 101 3.83 11.28 -2.84
CA LEU A 101 4.78 10.77 -3.82
C LEU A 101 6.09 10.50 -3.10
N LEU A 102 6.53 9.26 -3.09
CA LEU A 102 7.75 8.88 -2.38
C LEU A 102 8.47 7.77 -3.11
N ASP A 103 9.74 8.02 -3.42
CA ASP A 103 10.63 7.01 -3.95
C ASP A 103 11.65 6.67 -2.86
N ALA A 104 11.52 5.50 -2.28
CA ALA A 104 12.38 5.06 -1.18
C ALA A 104 13.81 4.78 -1.62
N THR A 105 14.08 4.78 -2.93
CA THR A 105 15.44 4.60 -3.43
C THR A 105 16.22 5.91 -3.55
N GLU A 106 15.55 7.05 -3.43
CA GLU A 106 16.18 8.34 -3.56
C GLU A 106 16.89 8.76 -2.27
N THR A 107 17.89 9.63 -2.43
CA THR A 107 18.56 10.23 -1.29
C THR A 107 17.57 11.10 -0.51
N GLY A 108 17.72 11.14 0.79
CA GLY A 108 16.76 11.85 1.64
C GLY A 108 15.70 10.94 2.25
N TRP A 109 15.61 9.71 1.79
CA TRP A 109 14.69 8.72 2.33
C TRP A 109 14.86 8.55 3.84
N SER A 110 16.09 8.59 4.32
CA SER A 110 16.37 8.41 5.73
C SER A 110 15.74 9.50 6.61
N LYS A 111 15.57 10.70 6.06
CA LYS A 111 14.91 11.79 6.81
C LYS A 111 13.43 11.51 6.96
N VAL A 112 12.82 10.91 5.94
CA VAL A 112 11.40 10.60 5.98
C VAL A 112 11.13 9.48 6.96
N ASN A 113 11.96 8.43 6.93
CA ASN A 113 11.68 7.25 7.74
C ASN A 113 11.85 7.48 9.25
N THR A 114 12.57 8.53 9.66
CA THR A 114 12.71 8.83 11.10
C THR A 114 11.44 9.40 11.71
N GLN A 115 10.47 9.77 10.89
CA GLN A 115 9.21 10.37 11.36
C GLN A 115 8.14 9.34 11.67
N TYR A 116 8.41 8.07 11.40
CA TYR A 116 7.39 7.03 11.53
C TYR A 116 7.79 5.95 12.54
N ASP A 117 6.80 5.47 13.27
CA ASP A 117 6.98 4.42 14.26
C ASP A 117 6.93 3.03 13.63
N LEU A 118 6.29 2.92 12.48
CA LEU A 118 6.21 1.67 11.73
C LEU A 118 6.37 1.99 10.24
N ILE A 119 7.22 1.23 9.58
CA ILE A 119 7.38 1.34 8.12
C ILE A 119 7.08 -0.02 7.53
N PHE A 120 6.19 -0.03 6.54
CA PHE A 120 5.66 -1.26 6.00
C PHE A 120 5.76 -1.27 4.48
N LEU A 121 6.18 -2.40 3.91
CA LEU A 121 6.40 -2.54 2.48
C LEU A 121 5.89 -3.91 2.04
N SER A 122 4.59 -4.03 1.85
CA SER A 122 3.96 -5.30 1.52
C SER A 122 4.37 -5.83 0.15
N LYS A 123 4.55 -4.92 -0.78
CA LYS A 123 4.90 -5.30 -2.15
C LYS A 123 6.29 -5.95 -2.23
N LEU A 124 7.23 -5.43 -1.43
CA LEU A 124 8.57 -5.99 -1.40
C LEU A 124 8.57 -7.38 -0.78
N LEU A 125 7.80 -7.58 0.28
CA LEU A 125 7.68 -8.89 0.89
C LEU A 125 7.19 -9.93 -0.10
N HIS A 126 6.22 -9.55 -0.91
CA HIS A 126 5.70 -10.44 -1.93
C HIS A 126 6.78 -10.81 -2.95
N LEU A 127 7.56 -9.84 -3.39
CA LEU A 127 8.63 -10.07 -4.35
C LEU A 127 9.73 -10.97 -3.77
N VAL A 128 10.11 -10.72 -2.53
CA VAL A 128 11.14 -11.53 -1.87
C VAL A 128 10.68 -12.98 -1.75
N SER A 129 9.46 -13.21 -1.31
CA SER A 129 8.93 -14.58 -1.20
C SER A 129 8.93 -15.27 -2.55
N HIS A 130 8.58 -14.55 -3.60
CA HIS A 130 8.53 -15.14 -4.93
C HIS A 130 9.91 -15.50 -5.43
N GLU A 131 10.90 -14.67 -5.19
CA GLU A 131 12.26 -14.91 -5.67
C GLU A 131 12.98 -16.02 -4.93
N GLU A 132 12.62 -16.28 -3.71
CA GLU A 132 13.25 -17.35 -2.93
C GLU A 132 12.89 -18.74 -3.45
N LYS A 133 11.92 -18.82 -4.31
CA LYS A 133 11.57 -20.09 -4.92
C LYS A 133 12.48 -20.41 -6.08
#